data_ff6eb34dfc31b6d3e515bda0a6fac1c3
#
_entry.id   ff6eb34dfc31b6d3e515bda0a6fac1c3
#
_cell.length_a   1.000
_cell.length_b   1.000
_cell.length_c   1.000
_cell.angle_alpha   90.00
_cell.angle_beta   90.00
_cell.angle_gamma   90.00
#
_symmetry.space_group_name_H-M   'P 1'
#
loop_
_entity.id
_entity.type
_entity.pdbx_description
1 polymer ?
#
loop_
_entity_poly.entity_id
_entity_poly.type
_entity_poly.pdbx_seq_one_letter_code
_entity_poly.pdbx_strand_id
1 'polypeptide(L)'
;MSARAPVDRERPASVSFIAATELLTPPREGLEHLRGDEANAQLLDGGDLLVRDGRIAGAQADPDAELVVDASGMTILPGLIDCHTHLPFAGWRASEYERKLRGVPYEEISRAGGGIASSARALRETPDAAILSQSRALAREMLEHGTTAFECKSGYGLSQEGELRALALAAKLDVPQTTTATALLAHAVPPGRTADTWMDEVEAMLPAVKALPHVTALDIFVESIAFGNDHLGRMGALARSAGLDLRCHAEQLSTMRSVPIAIGAGARSVDHLSRIHPDDIDALGAAQCAAVLLPGAEFLGAEERAPARALLDAHAILVLATDLNPGTSPVLSLPLVIGLAARLYGLSTREALAATTLNAAWVLGLHRELGSIEPGKRADLVLLDAPAEQIAYRFGRNPVAAVFIDGRPVHVRPDAQWRLRRR
;
A
#
# COMPACT_ATOMS: atom_id res chain seq x y z
N MET A 1 -2.97 6.12 -33.21
CA MET A 1 -3.98 5.89 -32.15
C MET A 1 -4.61 4.54 -32.43
N SER A 2 -4.04 3.48 -31.86
CA SER A 2 -4.63 2.13 -31.97
C SER A 2 -5.71 2.02 -30.90
N ALA A 3 -6.95 1.74 -31.32
CA ALA A 3 -8.05 1.48 -30.40
C ALA A 3 -7.70 0.26 -29.54
N ARG A 4 -7.58 0.46 -28.22
CA ARG A 4 -7.45 -0.65 -27.26
C ARG A 4 -8.71 -1.51 -27.40
N ALA A 5 -8.55 -2.80 -27.66
CA ALA A 5 -9.65 -3.74 -27.59
C ALA A 5 -10.28 -3.66 -26.17
N PRO A 6 -11.60 -3.64 -26.04
CA PRO A 6 -12.25 -3.62 -24.74
C PRO A 6 -11.87 -4.90 -24.00
N VAL A 7 -11.31 -4.74 -22.79
CA VAL A 7 -11.20 -5.86 -21.85
C VAL A 7 -12.62 -6.28 -21.53
N ASP A 8 -12.94 -7.55 -21.82
CA ASP A 8 -14.29 -8.09 -21.64
C ASP A 8 -14.72 -7.94 -20.17
N ARG A 9 -15.92 -7.39 -19.96
CA ARG A 9 -16.42 -7.04 -18.61
C ARG A 9 -16.99 -8.24 -17.85
N GLU A 10 -17.19 -9.38 -18.51
CA GLU A 10 -17.74 -10.58 -17.87
C GLU A 10 -16.66 -11.43 -17.23
N ARG A 11 -16.89 -11.83 -15.99
CA ARG A 11 -16.00 -12.75 -15.27
C ARG A 11 -16.16 -14.15 -15.88
N PRO A 12 -15.08 -14.80 -16.32
CA PRO A 12 -15.15 -16.19 -16.74
C PRO A 12 -15.50 -17.09 -15.55
N ALA A 13 -16.35 -18.09 -15.75
CA ALA A 13 -16.69 -19.08 -14.73
C ALA A 13 -15.46 -19.89 -14.28
N SER A 14 -14.53 -20.12 -15.20
CA SER A 14 -13.27 -20.80 -14.89
C SER A 14 -12.09 -20.22 -15.66
N VAL A 15 -10.93 -20.14 -14.99
CA VAL A 15 -9.63 -19.77 -15.59
C VAL A 15 -8.61 -20.81 -15.23
N SER A 16 -7.92 -21.37 -16.21
CA SER A 16 -6.82 -22.31 -16.02
C SER A 16 -5.51 -21.65 -16.46
N PHE A 17 -4.60 -21.42 -15.53
CA PHE A 17 -3.22 -21.02 -15.81
C PHE A 17 -2.39 -22.28 -15.94
N ILE A 18 -1.73 -22.47 -17.08
CA ILE A 18 -1.00 -23.70 -17.39
C ILE A 18 0.50 -23.42 -17.54
N ALA A 19 1.30 -24.37 -17.04
CA ALA A 19 2.75 -24.39 -17.21
C ALA A 19 3.48 -23.13 -16.68
N ALA A 20 3.01 -22.54 -15.57
CA ALA A 20 3.76 -21.46 -14.93
C ALA A 20 5.17 -21.93 -14.54
N THR A 21 6.18 -21.11 -14.83
CA THR A 21 7.56 -21.44 -14.45
C THR A 21 7.76 -21.24 -12.95
N GLU A 22 7.09 -20.26 -12.38
CA GLU A 22 7.10 -19.98 -10.95
C GLU A 22 5.68 -19.62 -10.50
N LEU A 23 5.29 -20.11 -9.33
CA LEU A 23 4.06 -19.78 -8.64
C LEU A 23 4.42 -19.46 -7.19
N LEU A 24 4.22 -18.22 -6.76
CA LEU A 24 4.52 -17.81 -5.40
C LEU A 24 3.40 -18.25 -4.45
N THR A 25 3.72 -19.20 -3.59
CA THR A 25 2.80 -19.68 -2.54
C THR A 25 3.41 -19.47 -1.15
N PRO A 26 2.59 -19.33 -0.10
CA PRO A 26 3.10 -19.27 1.26
C PRO A 26 3.73 -20.62 1.66
N PRO A 27 4.62 -20.66 2.69
CA PRO A 27 5.25 -21.91 3.14
C PRO A 27 4.25 -22.91 3.73
N ARG A 28 3.09 -22.45 4.15
CA ARG A 28 1.93 -23.24 4.61
C ARG A 28 0.65 -22.41 4.48
N GLU A 29 -0.46 -23.08 4.33
CA GLU A 29 -1.78 -22.43 4.25
C GLU A 29 -2.23 -21.82 5.59
N GLY A 30 -3.12 -20.82 5.51
CA GLY A 30 -3.78 -20.22 6.66
C GLY A 30 -2.92 -19.25 7.46
N LEU A 31 -1.77 -18.83 6.95
CA LEU A 31 -0.97 -17.77 7.56
C LEU A 31 -1.65 -16.41 7.38
N GLU A 32 -1.74 -15.65 8.46
CA GLU A 32 -2.26 -14.29 8.40
C GLU A 32 -1.19 -13.29 7.91
N HIS A 33 0.07 -13.52 8.25
CA HIS A 33 1.26 -12.75 7.84
C HIS A 33 2.51 -13.63 7.94
N LEU A 34 3.63 -13.13 7.41
CA LEU A 34 4.95 -13.77 7.44
C LEU A 34 5.92 -12.92 8.26
N ARG A 35 6.72 -13.55 9.12
CA ARG A 35 7.72 -12.91 9.97
C ARG A 35 9.11 -13.49 9.71
N GLY A 36 10.15 -12.65 9.80
CA GLY A 36 11.53 -13.10 9.74
C GLY A 36 11.79 -14.11 8.62
N ASP A 37 12.31 -15.28 8.96
CA ASP A 37 12.65 -16.33 7.99
C ASP A 37 11.47 -16.93 7.24
N GLU A 38 10.23 -16.85 7.76
CA GLU A 38 9.03 -17.33 7.04
C GLU A 38 8.86 -16.61 5.69
N ALA A 39 9.26 -15.33 5.61
CA ALA A 39 9.20 -14.56 4.37
C ALA A 39 10.09 -15.16 3.27
N ASN A 40 11.25 -15.70 3.63
CA ASN A 40 12.15 -16.40 2.71
C ASN A 40 11.72 -17.83 2.41
N ALA A 41 10.91 -18.43 3.27
CA ALA A 41 10.41 -19.80 3.11
C ALA A 41 9.24 -19.91 2.12
N GLN A 42 8.77 -18.81 1.52
CA GLN A 42 7.79 -18.86 0.43
C GLN A 42 8.31 -19.72 -0.74
N LEU A 43 7.40 -20.51 -1.32
CA LEU A 43 7.73 -21.40 -2.44
C LEU A 43 7.61 -20.63 -3.75
N LEU A 44 8.51 -20.94 -4.67
CA LEU A 44 8.52 -20.45 -6.06
C LEU A 44 8.69 -21.66 -6.96
N ASP A 45 7.67 -22.52 -7.01
CA ASP A 45 7.68 -23.75 -7.78
C ASP A 45 6.84 -23.60 -9.05
N GLY A 46 7.23 -24.28 -10.12
CA GLY A 46 6.42 -24.34 -11.33
C GLY A 46 5.14 -25.14 -11.14
N GLY A 47 4.11 -24.82 -11.92
CA GLY A 47 2.85 -25.59 -11.86
C GLY A 47 1.69 -24.92 -12.58
N ASP A 48 0.54 -25.53 -12.39
CA ASP A 48 -0.74 -25.06 -12.91
C ASP A 48 -1.58 -24.43 -11.79
N LEU A 49 -2.51 -23.56 -12.15
CA LEU A 49 -3.42 -22.94 -11.20
C LEU A 49 -4.82 -22.88 -11.80
N LEU A 50 -5.81 -23.39 -11.07
CA LEU A 50 -7.21 -23.32 -11.46
C LEU A 50 -7.95 -22.29 -10.60
N VAL A 51 -8.73 -21.46 -11.26
CA VAL A 51 -9.65 -20.50 -10.67
C VAL A 51 -11.08 -20.87 -11.10
N ARG A 52 -12.02 -20.88 -10.17
CA ARG A 52 -13.45 -21.06 -10.41
C ARG A 52 -14.22 -19.99 -9.69
N ASP A 53 -15.18 -19.38 -10.36
CA ASP A 53 -16.04 -18.31 -9.81
C ASP A 53 -15.24 -17.20 -9.10
N GLY A 54 -14.09 -16.82 -9.69
CA GLY A 54 -13.21 -15.79 -9.17
C GLY A 54 -12.36 -16.20 -7.98
N ARG A 55 -12.40 -17.48 -7.54
CA ARG A 55 -11.62 -17.99 -6.41
C ARG A 55 -10.62 -19.06 -6.84
N ILE A 56 -9.51 -19.12 -6.15
CA ILE A 56 -8.48 -20.13 -6.34
C ILE A 56 -9.07 -21.49 -5.95
N ALA A 57 -9.07 -22.44 -6.90
CA ALA A 57 -9.61 -23.78 -6.69
C ALA A 57 -8.52 -24.81 -6.38
N GLY A 58 -7.27 -24.59 -6.83
CA GLY A 58 -6.15 -25.46 -6.52
C GLY A 58 -5.08 -25.46 -7.61
N ALA A 59 -4.01 -26.24 -7.37
CA ALA A 59 -2.85 -26.41 -8.24
C ALA A 59 -3.09 -27.53 -9.27
N GLN A 60 -3.96 -27.28 -10.24
CA GLN A 60 -4.29 -28.26 -11.30
C GLN A 60 -4.70 -27.54 -12.57
N ALA A 61 -4.48 -28.16 -13.73
CA ALA A 61 -5.01 -27.68 -14.99
C ALA A 61 -6.44 -28.15 -15.21
N ASP A 62 -7.26 -27.29 -15.82
CA ASP A 62 -8.55 -27.65 -16.42
C ASP A 62 -8.50 -27.26 -17.91
N PRO A 63 -8.28 -28.23 -18.84
CA PRO A 63 -8.20 -27.91 -20.24
C PRO A 63 -9.53 -27.41 -20.82
N ASP A 64 -10.64 -27.65 -20.11
CA ASP A 64 -11.98 -27.21 -20.50
C ASP A 64 -12.43 -25.93 -19.86
N ALA A 65 -11.52 -25.22 -19.14
CA ALA A 65 -11.81 -23.90 -18.57
C ALA A 65 -12.23 -22.89 -19.66
N GLU A 66 -13.16 -22.01 -19.30
CA GLU A 66 -13.65 -20.96 -20.21
C GLU A 66 -12.53 -20.03 -20.71
N LEU A 67 -11.53 -19.79 -19.84
CA LEU A 67 -10.33 -19.06 -20.19
C LEU A 67 -9.09 -19.90 -19.83
N VAL A 68 -8.26 -20.18 -20.83
CA VAL A 68 -6.95 -20.82 -20.63
C VAL A 68 -5.85 -19.78 -20.84
N VAL A 69 -4.94 -19.68 -19.88
CA VAL A 69 -3.80 -18.77 -19.88
C VAL A 69 -2.50 -19.57 -19.95
N ASP A 70 -1.78 -19.43 -21.04
CA ASP A 70 -0.44 -20.00 -21.19
C ASP A 70 0.56 -19.17 -20.37
N ALA A 71 0.95 -19.70 -19.22
CA ALA A 71 1.91 -19.08 -18.30
C ALA A 71 3.35 -19.60 -18.48
N SER A 72 3.65 -20.29 -19.57
CA SER A 72 5.00 -20.79 -19.87
C SER A 72 6.02 -19.65 -19.87
N GLY A 73 7.10 -19.79 -19.10
CA GLY A 73 8.13 -18.77 -18.93
C GLY A 73 7.71 -17.56 -18.07
N MET A 74 6.58 -17.65 -17.37
CA MET A 74 6.04 -16.58 -16.52
C MET A 74 6.06 -16.98 -15.05
N THR A 75 6.08 -15.96 -14.20
CA THR A 75 5.85 -16.07 -12.76
C THR A 75 4.43 -15.61 -12.45
N ILE A 76 3.71 -16.37 -11.63
CA ILE A 76 2.40 -15.97 -11.08
C ILE A 76 2.61 -15.58 -9.62
N LEU A 77 2.21 -14.35 -9.28
CA LEU A 77 2.21 -13.81 -7.93
C LEU A 77 0.77 -13.55 -7.47
N PRO A 78 0.50 -13.54 -6.16
CA PRO A 78 -0.67 -12.84 -5.63
C PRO A 78 -0.66 -11.39 -6.12
N GLY A 79 -1.81 -10.77 -6.27
CA GLY A 79 -1.91 -9.35 -6.54
C GLY A 79 -1.10 -8.53 -5.52
N LEU A 80 -0.33 -7.56 -6.00
CA LEU A 80 0.43 -6.67 -5.13
C LEU A 80 -0.53 -5.74 -4.39
N ILE A 81 -0.21 -5.41 -3.14
CA ILE A 81 -1.05 -4.63 -2.25
C ILE A 81 -0.26 -3.43 -1.72
N ASP A 82 -0.80 -2.24 -1.90
CA ASP A 82 -0.20 -1.00 -1.43
C ASP A 82 -0.96 -0.48 -0.21
N CYS A 83 -0.43 -0.71 0.97
CA CYS A 83 -1.11 -0.38 2.21
C CYS A 83 -0.83 1.03 2.74
N HIS A 84 -0.16 1.88 1.95
CA HIS A 84 0.11 3.26 2.35
C HIS A 84 0.14 4.18 1.12
N THR A 85 -1.01 4.79 0.80
CA THR A 85 -1.12 5.85 -0.20
C THR A 85 -2.00 6.98 0.29
N HIS A 86 -1.75 8.18 -0.21
CA HIS A 86 -2.51 9.39 0.13
C HIS A 86 -3.53 9.78 -0.96
N LEU A 87 -3.95 8.83 -1.81
CA LEU A 87 -5.07 9.04 -2.72
C LEU A 87 -6.39 9.18 -1.95
N PRO A 88 -7.32 10.04 -2.39
CA PRO A 88 -7.20 11.02 -3.47
C PRO A 88 -6.53 12.33 -3.02
N PHE A 89 -5.71 12.92 -3.88
CA PHE A 89 -5.10 14.22 -3.65
C PHE A 89 -5.17 15.10 -4.90
N ALA A 90 -4.82 16.39 -4.76
CA ALA A 90 -4.71 17.33 -5.86
C ALA A 90 -3.33 17.99 -5.87
N GLY A 91 -2.86 18.32 -7.08
CA GLY A 91 -1.59 19.00 -7.30
C GLY A 91 -0.37 18.13 -7.01
N TRP A 92 0.73 18.47 -7.67
CA TRP A 92 2.05 17.90 -7.42
C TRP A 92 2.99 18.97 -6.87
N ARG A 93 3.86 18.62 -5.92
CA ARG A 93 4.82 19.55 -5.31
C ARG A 93 6.22 19.42 -5.93
N ALA A 94 6.30 19.19 -7.24
CA ALA A 94 7.58 19.05 -7.96
C ALA A 94 8.52 20.24 -7.77
N SER A 95 7.98 21.47 -7.69
CA SER A 95 8.78 22.67 -7.42
C SER A 95 9.41 22.69 -6.02
N GLU A 96 8.77 22.06 -5.03
CA GLU A 96 9.34 21.88 -3.68
C GLU A 96 10.48 20.87 -3.71
N TYR A 97 10.32 19.79 -4.50
CA TYR A 97 11.38 18.81 -4.71
C TYR A 97 12.63 19.46 -5.35
N GLU A 98 12.45 20.32 -6.35
CA GLU A 98 13.54 21.11 -6.93
C GLU A 98 14.29 21.98 -5.90
N ARG A 99 13.55 22.60 -4.95
CA ARG A 99 14.16 23.35 -3.85
C ARG A 99 14.95 22.45 -2.91
N LYS A 100 14.42 21.26 -2.59
CA LYS A 100 15.08 20.23 -1.78
C LYS A 100 16.39 19.76 -2.41
N LEU A 101 16.40 19.51 -3.72
CA LEU A 101 17.61 19.16 -4.47
C LEU A 101 18.70 20.24 -4.42
N ARG A 102 18.31 21.49 -4.21
CA ARG A 102 19.24 22.63 -3.99
C ARG A 102 19.67 22.81 -2.52
N GLY A 103 19.30 21.87 -1.64
CA GLY A 103 19.67 21.87 -0.24
C GLY A 103 18.78 22.72 0.68
N VAL A 104 17.60 23.14 0.22
CA VAL A 104 16.65 23.85 1.09
C VAL A 104 16.01 22.85 2.06
N PRO A 105 16.14 23.06 3.40
CA PRO A 105 15.55 22.16 4.39
C PRO A 105 14.02 22.08 4.29
N TYR A 106 13.46 20.91 4.61
CA TYR A 106 12.00 20.70 4.56
C TYR A 106 11.25 21.67 5.48
N GLU A 107 11.78 21.97 6.67
CA GLU A 107 11.17 22.92 7.60
C GLU A 107 11.08 24.33 6.99
N GLU A 108 12.07 24.77 6.22
CA GLU A 108 12.03 26.06 5.53
C GLU A 108 10.95 26.06 4.44
N ILE A 109 10.84 24.97 3.67
CA ILE A 109 9.79 24.79 2.66
C ILE A 109 8.42 24.86 3.33
N SER A 110 8.24 24.13 4.43
CA SER A 110 6.98 24.09 5.19
C SER A 110 6.61 25.46 5.77
N ARG A 111 7.57 26.18 6.42
CA ARG A 111 7.32 27.54 6.95
C ARG A 111 6.96 28.56 5.87
N ALA A 112 7.42 28.35 4.65
CA ALA A 112 7.07 29.19 3.49
C ALA A 112 5.68 28.85 2.89
N GLY A 113 4.87 28.02 3.57
CA GLY A 113 3.54 27.60 3.11
C GLY A 113 3.52 26.46 2.11
N GLY A 114 4.63 25.72 2.01
CA GLY A 114 4.75 24.45 1.28
C GLY A 114 4.31 23.25 2.14
N GLY A 115 4.73 22.06 1.72
CA GLY A 115 4.43 20.82 2.42
C GLY A 115 2.93 20.47 2.41
N ILE A 116 2.45 19.92 3.52
CA ILE A 116 1.04 19.50 3.70
C ILE A 116 0.06 20.67 3.48
N ALA A 117 0.42 21.88 3.91
CA ALA A 117 -0.41 23.07 3.74
C ALA A 117 -0.64 23.42 2.24
N SER A 118 0.36 23.22 1.39
CA SER A 118 0.23 23.39 -0.07
C SER A 118 -0.73 22.36 -0.67
N SER A 119 -0.61 21.09 -0.28
CA SER A 119 -1.53 20.03 -0.73
C SER A 119 -2.97 20.26 -0.24
N ALA A 120 -3.13 20.74 1.00
CA ALA A 120 -4.45 21.05 1.55
C ALA A 120 -5.14 22.19 0.76
N ARG A 121 -4.39 23.22 0.39
CA ARG A 121 -4.88 24.30 -0.46
C ARG A 121 -5.30 23.76 -1.83
N ALA A 122 -4.44 22.95 -2.46
CA ALA A 122 -4.73 22.35 -3.75
C ALA A 122 -5.99 21.47 -3.70
N LEU A 123 -6.14 20.61 -2.67
CA LEU A 123 -7.34 19.79 -2.49
C LEU A 123 -8.60 20.65 -2.37
N ARG A 124 -8.57 21.72 -1.57
CA ARG A 124 -9.71 22.61 -1.35
C ARG A 124 -10.13 23.34 -2.63
N GLU A 125 -9.17 23.80 -3.43
CA GLU A 125 -9.40 24.62 -4.63
C GLU A 125 -9.75 23.79 -5.87
N THR A 126 -9.42 22.49 -5.87
CA THR A 126 -9.65 21.63 -7.04
C THR A 126 -11.07 21.02 -7.03
N PRO A 127 -11.83 21.07 -8.13
CA PRO A 127 -13.13 20.42 -8.22
C PRO A 127 -13.04 18.89 -8.06
N ASP A 128 -14.06 18.29 -7.44
CA ASP A 128 -14.14 16.84 -7.19
C ASP A 128 -13.92 16.00 -8.45
N ALA A 129 -14.52 16.40 -9.57
CA ALA A 129 -14.38 15.69 -10.84
C ALA A 129 -12.93 15.63 -11.34
N ALA A 130 -12.15 16.70 -11.12
CA ALA A 130 -10.73 16.74 -11.50
C ALA A 130 -9.89 15.86 -10.58
N ILE A 131 -10.14 15.89 -9.25
CA ILE A 131 -9.48 15.03 -8.27
C ILE A 131 -9.73 13.56 -8.59
N LEU A 132 -10.99 13.18 -8.82
CA LEU A 132 -11.35 11.80 -9.17
C LEU A 132 -10.75 11.35 -10.50
N SER A 133 -10.70 12.23 -11.50
CA SER A 133 -10.08 11.94 -12.79
C SER A 133 -8.57 11.65 -12.65
N GLN A 134 -7.86 12.49 -11.91
CA GLN A 134 -6.43 12.30 -11.60
C GLN A 134 -6.22 11.00 -10.81
N SER A 135 -6.99 10.79 -9.75
CA SER A 135 -6.84 9.61 -8.89
C SER A 135 -7.11 8.30 -9.62
N ARG A 136 -8.11 8.26 -10.52
CA ARG A 136 -8.38 7.10 -11.39
C ARG A 136 -7.25 6.85 -12.40
N ALA A 137 -6.62 7.90 -12.91
CA ALA A 137 -5.46 7.74 -13.80
C ALA A 137 -4.27 7.13 -13.06
N LEU A 138 -3.98 7.60 -11.84
CA LEU A 138 -2.93 7.04 -10.98
C LEU A 138 -3.23 5.60 -10.56
N ALA A 139 -4.47 5.30 -10.15
CA ALA A 139 -4.88 3.94 -9.81
C ALA A 139 -4.76 2.98 -11.00
N ARG A 140 -5.04 3.45 -12.23
CA ARG A 140 -4.83 2.65 -13.44
C ARG A 140 -3.35 2.36 -13.67
N GLU A 141 -2.48 3.34 -13.47
CA GLU A 141 -1.03 3.15 -13.57
C GLU A 141 -0.52 2.20 -12.49
N MET A 142 -1.01 2.30 -11.25
CA MET A 142 -0.75 1.31 -10.19
C MET A 142 -1.19 -0.10 -10.60
N LEU A 143 -2.37 -0.24 -11.23
CA LEU A 143 -2.86 -1.51 -11.75
C LEU A 143 -1.93 -2.09 -12.83
N GLU A 144 -1.47 -1.26 -13.77
CA GLU A 144 -0.53 -1.64 -14.82
C GLU A 144 0.82 -2.11 -14.24
N HIS A 145 1.13 -1.74 -12.99
CA HIS A 145 2.28 -2.20 -12.20
C HIS A 145 1.94 -3.34 -11.20
N GLY A 146 0.74 -3.92 -11.31
CA GLY A 146 0.36 -5.11 -10.54
C GLY A 146 -0.36 -4.86 -9.22
N THR A 147 -0.65 -3.61 -8.84
CA THR A 147 -1.38 -3.31 -7.62
C THR A 147 -2.87 -3.63 -7.78
N THR A 148 -3.37 -4.61 -7.02
CA THR A 148 -4.77 -5.08 -7.06
C THR A 148 -5.60 -4.60 -5.87
N ALA A 149 -4.95 -4.15 -4.81
CA ALA A 149 -5.60 -3.50 -3.68
C ALA A 149 -4.73 -2.37 -3.14
N PHE A 150 -5.34 -1.28 -2.67
CA PHE A 150 -4.61 -0.18 -2.07
C PHE A 150 -5.43 0.59 -1.04
N GLU A 151 -4.72 1.28 -0.16
CA GLU A 151 -5.28 2.18 0.84
C GLU A 151 -5.48 3.59 0.26
N CYS A 152 -6.51 4.28 0.73
CA CYS A 152 -6.78 5.69 0.49
C CYS A 152 -6.73 6.45 1.83
N LYS A 153 -5.70 7.25 2.08
CA LYS A 153 -5.64 8.10 3.28
C LYS A 153 -6.23 9.49 2.98
N SER A 154 -7.05 10.02 3.89
CA SER A 154 -7.32 11.46 3.94
C SER A 154 -6.09 12.23 4.48
N GLY A 155 -6.26 13.41 5.07
CA GLY A 155 -5.17 14.13 5.74
C GLY A 155 -4.71 15.42 5.05
N TYR A 156 -5.27 15.72 3.89
CA TYR A 156 -5.09 17.02 3.24
C TYR A 156 -6.32 17.93 3.36
N GLY A 157 -7.34 17.52 4.11
CA GLY A 157 -8.52 18.34 4.37
C GLY A 157 -8.26 19.47 5.34
N LEU A 158 -7.54 19.19 6.41
CA LEU A 158 -7.18 20.10 7.52
C LEU A 158 -8.39 20.88 8.07
N SER A 159 -9.57 20.31 7.92
CA SER A 159 -10.84 20.77 8.47
C SER A 159 -11.84 19.61 8.46
N GLN A 160 -12.87 19.66 9.30
CA GLN A 160 -13.90 18.61 9.30
C GLN A 160 -14.51 18.41 7.90
N GLU A 161 -14.90 19.49 7.24
CA GLU A 161 -15.47 19.42 5.88
C GLU A 161 -14.48 18.84 4.87
N GLY A 162 -13.21 19.28 4.93
CA GLY A 162 -12.16 18.83 4.01
C GLY A 162 -11.82 17.36 4.17
N GLU A 163 -11.69 16.87 5.42
CA GLU A 163 -11.39 15.46 5.70
C GLU A 163 -12.56 14.55 5.27
N LEU A 164 -13.79 14.89 5.63
CA LEU A 164 -14.97 14.13 5.20
C LEU A 164 -15.15 14.15 3.68
N ARG A 165 -14.83 15.27 3.00
CA ARG A 165 -14.81 15.35 1.54
C ARG A 165 -13.78 14.40 0.94
N ALA A 166 -12.55 14.37 1.48
CA ALA A 166 -11.49 13.47 1.00
C ALA A 166 -11.91 12.00 1.13
N LEU A 167 -12.46 11.59 2.28
CA LEU A 167 -12.99 10.25 2.51
C LEU A 167 -14.17 9.92 1.56
N ALA A 168 -15.07 10.87 1.33
CA ALA A 168 -16.17 10.69 0.38
C ALA A 168 -15.67 10.55 -1.08
N LEU A 169 -14.58 11.22 -1.45
CA LEU A 169 -13.93 11.06 -2.76
C LEU A 169 -13.27 9.68 -2.89
N ALA A 170 -12.64 9.17 -1.83
CA ALA A 170 -12.08 7.81 -1.81
C ALA A 170 -13.18 6.77 -2.11
N ALA A 171 -14.36 6.89 -1.51
CA ALA A 171 -15.50 6.00 -1.78
C ALA A 171 -16.04 6.09 -3.23
N LYS A 172 -15.74 7.18 -3.94
CA LYS A 172 -16.17 7.41 -5.33
C LYS A 172 -15.09 7.04 -6.35
N LEU A 173 -13.97 6.46 -5.92
CA LEU A 173 -12.97 5.92 -6.83
C LEU A 173 -13.55 4.68 -7.51
N ASP A 174 -14.13 4.86 -8.68
CA ASP A 174 -14.61 3.76 -9.52
C ASP A 174 -13.43 3.15 -10.28
N VAL A 175 -12.78 2.16 -9.65
CA VAL A 175 -11.59 1.44 -10.12
C VAL A 175 -11.75 -0.06 -9.90
N PRO A 176 -11.07 -0.93 -10.68
CA PRO A 176 -11.20 -2.38 -10.52
C PRO A 176 -10.53 -2.92 -9.25
N GLN A 177 -9.56 -2.21 -8.68
CA GLN A 177 -8.85 -2.60 -7.47
C GLN A 177 -9.75 -2.53 -6.23
N THR A 178 -9.45 -3.36 -5.23
CA THR A 178 -10.01 -3.20 -3.90
C THR A 178 -9.40 -1.98 -3.22
N THR A 179 -10.25 -1.10 -2.68
CA THR A 179 -9.79 0.07 -1.91
C THR A 179 -10.30 0.01 -0.48
N THR A 180 -9.46 0.41 0.47
CA THR A 180 -9.83 0.70 1.86
C THR A 180 -9.54 2.16 2.14
N ALA A 181 -10.25 2.78 3.07
CA ALA A 181 -9.96 4.16 3.45
C ALA A 181 -9.49 4.24 4.90
N THR A 182 -8.50 5.11 5.11
CA THR A 182 -7.96 5.48 6.43
C THR A 182 -8.18 6.97 6.66
N ALA A 183 -8.79 7.30 7.77
CA ALA A 183 -8.99 8.68 8.16
C ALA A 183 -7.73 9.20 8.89
N LEU A 184 -6.80 9.80 8.13
CA LEU A 184 -5.60 10.46 8.65
C LEU A 184 -5.96 11.88 9.12
N LEU A 185 -6.75 11.95 10.21
CA LEU A 185 -7.31 13.22 10.70
C LEU A 185 -6.28 14.13 11.33
N ALA A 186 -5.20 13.57 11.84
CA ALA A 186 -4.11 14.28 12.50
C ALA A 186 -2.81 14.20 11.67
N HIS A 187 -2.83 14.72 10.43
CA HIS A 187 -1.68 14.76 9.53
C HIS A 187 -0.81 15.99 9.72
N ALA A 188 -1.43 17.13 10.00
CA ALA A 188 -0.75 18.36 10.37
C ALA A 188 -1.67 19.19 11.26
N VAL A 189 -1.09 20.07 12.07
CA VAL A 189 -1.87 21.04 12.85
C VAL A 189 -2.36 22.15 11.91
N PRO A 190 -3.69 22.35 11.78
CA PRO A 190 -4.22 23.39 10.90
C PRO A 190 -3.83 24.79 11.34
N PRO A 191 -3.71 25.76 10.43
CA PRO A 191 -3.43 27.14 10.78
C PRO A 191 -4.42 27.71 11.81
N GLY A 192 -3.90 28.34 12.84
CA GLY A 192 -4.70 28.93 13.92
C GLY A 192 -5.22 27.94 14.98
N ARG A 193 -4.75 26.71 14.95
CA ARG A 193 -5.01 25.67 15.96
C ARG A 193 -3.74 25.32 16.71
N THR A 194 -3.89 24.77 17.92
CA THR A 194 -2.88 23.94 18.59
C THR A 194 -3.16 22.48 18.31
N ALA A 195 -2.18 21.60 18.57
CA ALA A 195 -2.39 20.16 18.44
C ALA A 195 -3.56 19.68 19.33
N ASP A 196 -3.65 20.16 20.57
CA ASP A 196 -4.74 19.81 21.49
C ASP A 196 -6.11 20.23 20.96
N THR A 197 -6.26 21.51 20.54
CA THR A 197 -7.54 22.01 20.02
C THR A 197 -7.95 21.30 18.73
N TRP A 198 -6.99 20.90 17.90
CA TRP A 198 -7.28 20.09 16.72
C TRP A 198 -7.73 18.69 17.09
N MET A 199 -7.09 18.04 18.09
CA MET A 199 -7.53 16.74 18.58
C MET A 199 -8.94 16.78 19.19
N ASP A 200 -9.39 17.89 19.77
CA ASP A 200 -10.78 18.05 20.20
C ASP A 200 -11.74 18.08 19.00
N GLU A 201 -11.35 18.76 17.90
CA GLU A 201 -12.12 18.75 16.65
C GLU A 201 -12.12 17.36 15.98
N VAL A 202 -11.00 16.62 16.02
CA VAL A 202 -10.91 15.24 15.55
C VAL A 202 -11.88 14.32 16.29
N GLU A 203 -11.94 14.43 17.62
CA GLU A 203 -12.90 13.67 18.43
C GLU A 203 -14.36 14.03 18.07
N ALA A 204 -14.65 15.31 17.87
CA ALA A 204 -15.99 15.77 17.51
C ALA A 204 -16.44 15.26 16.11
N MET A 205 -15.52 15.05 15.16
CA MET A 205 -15.85 14.51 13.83
C MET A 205 -15.95 12.97 13.76
N LEU A 206 -15.51 12.26 14.82
CA LEU A 206 -15.47 10.79 14.84
C LEU A 206 -16.83 10.12 14.52
N PRO A 207 -17.99 10.60 15.00
CA PRO A 207 -19.28 10.03 14.64
C PRO A 207 -19.57 10.05 13.12
N ALA A 208 -19.16 11.14 12.44
CA ALA A 208 -19.33 11.26 10.99
C ALA A 208 -18.37 10.33 10.23
N VAL A 209 -17.14 10.17 10.72
CA VAL A 209 -16.16 9.23 10.14
C VAL A 209 -16.64 7.79 10.30
N LYS A 210 -17.12 7.42 11.48
CA LYS A 210 -17.67 6.09 11.77
C LYS A 210 -18.90 5.74 10.91
N ALA A 211 -19.65 6.72 10.45
CA ALA A 211 -20.78 6.52 9.55
C ALA A 211 -20.37 6.16 8.11
N LEU A 212 -19.06 6.21 7.78
CA LEU A 212 -18.53 5.88 6.46
C LEU A 212 -18.05 4.42 6.44
N PRO A 213 -18.79 3.46 5.87
CA PRO A 213 -18.53 2.03 6.01
C PRO A 213 -17.22 1.56 5.33
N HIS A 214 -16.66 2.36 4.44
CA HIS A 214 -15.40 2.09 3.74
C HIS A 214 -14.16 2.54 4.54
N VAL A 215 -14.34 3.30 5.63
CA VAL A 215 -13.25 3.71 6.53
C VAL A 215 -12.98 2.59 7.51
N THR A 216 -11.76 2.07 7.50
CA THR A 216 -11.34 0.92 8.31
C THR A 216 -10.35 1.28 9.41
N ALA A 217 -9.70 2.46 9.32
CA ALA A 217 -8.67 2.87 10.26
C ALA A 217 -8.68 4.38 10.53
N LEU A 218 -8.14 4.77 11.69
CA LEU A 218 -7.67 6.11 11.99
C LEU A 218 -6.15 6.15 11.90
N ASP A 219 -5.60 7.31 11.57
CA ASP A 219 -4.16 7.51 11.46
C ASP A 219 -3.74 8.88 12.03
N ILE A 220 -2.49 8.97 12.49
CA ILE A 220 -1.89 10.16 13.07
C ILE A 220 -0.42 10.27 12.67
N PHE A 221 0.05 11.48 12.38
CA PHE A 221 1.46 11.80 12.16
C PHE A 221 2.11 12.27 13.46
N VAL A 222 2.87 11.36 14.09
CA VAL A 222 3.60 11.63 15.34
C VAL A 222 5.00 12.09 15.00
N GLU A 223 5.21 13.41 15.14
CA GLU A 223 6.47 14.02 14.79
C GLU A 223 6.66 15.34 15.53
N SER A 224 7.88 15.76 15.75
CA SER A 224 8.24 17.01 16.47
C SER A 224 7.58 18.27 15.90
N ILE A 225 7.23 18.24 14.61
CA ILE A 225 6.57 19.32 13.87
C ILE A 225 5.05 19.17 13.77
N ALA A 226 4.46 18.11 14.32
CA ALA A 226 3.03 17.80 14.17
C ALA A 226 2.39 17.42 15.52
N PHE A 227 2.25 16.13 15.81
CA PHE A 227 1.60 15.63 17.01
C PHE A 227 2.58 14.84 17.89
N GLY A 228 2.36 14.86 19.20
CA GLY A 228 3.19 14.15 20.17
C GLY A 228 2.56 12.82 20.61
N ASN A 229 3.28 12.12 21.49
CA ASN A 229 2.90 10.83 22.01
C ASN A 229 1.59 10.81 22.81
N ASP A 230 1.24 11.89 23.51
CA ASP A 230 -0.04 12.00 24.21
C ASP A 230 -1.22 12.00 23.21
N HIS A 231 -1.04 12.70 22.07
CA HIS A 231 -2.03 12.70 20.99
C HIS A 231 -2.18 11.31 20.35
N LEU A 232 -1.08 10.55 20.19
CA LEU A 232 -1.12 9.16 19.74
C LEU A 232 -1.94 8.28 20.69
N GLY A 233 -1.69 8.40 21.99
CA GLY A 233 -2.48 7.69 23.01
C GLY A 233 -3.98 8.01 22.93
N ARG A 234 -4.31 9.29 22.73
CA ARG A 234 -5.69 9.77 22.54
C ARG A 234 -6.29 9.23 21.24
N MET A 235 -5.57 9.26 20.11
CA MET A 235 -6.03 8.70 18.83
C MET A 235 -6.31 7.19 18.95
N GLY A 236 -5.46 6.44 19.67
CA GLY A 236 -5.69 5.02 19.92
C GLY A 236 -6.96 4.75 20.75
N ALA A 237 -7.28 5.61 21.73
CA ALA A 237 -8.54 5.52 22.46
C ALA A 237 -9.75 5.77 21.55
N LEU A 238 -9.66 6.76 20.66
CA LEU A 238 -10.69 7.08 19.66
C LEU A 238 -10.89 5.92 18.67
N ALA A 239 -9.82 5.34 18.14
CA ALA A 239 -9.88 4.19 17.23
C ALA A 239 -10.60 3.00 17.88
N ARG A 240 -10.20 2.63 19.11
CA ARG A 240 -10.87 1.55 19.87
C ARG A 240 -12.37 1.84 20.08
N SER A 241 -12.73 3.05 20.46
CA SER A 241 -14.14 3.43 20.70
C SER A 241 -14.99 3.37 19.43
N ALA A 242 -14.37 3.60 18.29
CA ALA A 242 -15.02 3.53 16.98
C ALA A 242 -15.06 2.12 16.37
N GLY A 243 -14.26 1.19 16.89
CA GLY A 243 -14.07 -0.16 16.31
C GLY A 243 -13.25 -0.09 15.01
N LEU A 244 -12.34 0.88 14.91
CA LEU A 244 -11.42 1.09 13.79
C LEU A 244 -10.00 0.67 14.18
N ASP A 245 -9.21 0.25 13.21
CA ASP A 245 -7.78 0.04 13.41
C ASP A 245 -7.08 1.38 13.67
N LEU A 246 -5.97 1.36 14.42
CA LEU A 246 -5.06 2.50 14.55
C LEU A 246 -3.87 2.29 13.62
N ARG A 247 -3.48 3.32 12.91
CA ARG A 247 -2.22 3.43 12.18
C ARG A 247 -1.45 4.66 12.64
N CYS A 248 -0.16 4.68 12.40
CA CYS A 248 0.68 5.77 12.90
C CYS A 248 1.87 6.03 11.97
N HIS A 249 1.98 7.24 11.40
CA HIS A 249 3.24 7.72 10.84
C HIS A 249 4.13 8.15 12.00
N ALA A 250 5.30 7.57 12.15
CA ALA A 250 6.19 7.91 13.26
C ALA A 250 7.67 7.65 12.94
N GLU A 251 8.54 8.28 13.71
CA GLU A 251 9.99 8.10 13.61
C GLU A 251 10.52 8.37 12.18
N GLN A 252 9.91 9.33 11.49
CA GLN A 252 10.29 9.70 10.11
C GLN A 252 11.40 10.74 10.08
N LEU A 253 11.22 11.84 10.80
CA LEU A 253 12.10 13.00 10.81
C LEU A 253 12.88 13.12 12.11
N SER A 254 12.31 12.65 13.22
CA SER A 254 12.90 12.68 14.56
C SER A 254 12.62 11.40 15.33
N THR A 255 13.46 11.11 16.31
CA THR A 255 13.27 9.98 17.24
C THR A 255 12.38 10.45 18.39
N MET A 256 11.11 10.08 18.34
CA MET A 256 10.08 10.46 19.33
C MET A 256 9.83 9.37 20.38
N ARG A 257 10.38 8.17 20.19
CA ARG A 257 10.08 6.96 21.01
C ARG A 257 8.59 6.62 20.99
N SER A 258 7.95 6.79 19.82
CA SER A 258 6.50 6.58 19.64
C SER A 258 6.11 5.12 19.50
N VAL A 259 7.05 4.25 19.10
CA VAL A 259 6.78 2.83 18.82
C VAL A 259 6.18 2.09 20.02
N PRO A 260 6.74 2.14 21.25
CA PRO A 260 6.13 1.47 22.41
C PRO A 260 4.72 2.00 22.73
N ILE A 261 4.49 3.29 22.48
CA ILE A 261 3.18 3.92 22.74
C ILE A 261 2.16 3.49 21.68
N ALA A 262 2.55 3.42 20.41
CA ALA A 262 1.72 2.91 19.33
C ALA A 262 1.30 1.45 19.58
N ILE A 263 2.24 0.59 20.00
CA ILE A 263 1.98 -0.80 20.38
C ILE A 263 0.99 -0.85 21.55
N GLY A 264 1.23 -0.08 22.62
CA GLY A 264 0.35 0.00 23.79
C GLY A 264 -1.04 0.56 23.47
N ALA A 265 -1.13 1.42 22.46
CA ALA A 265 -2.38 1.95 21.92
C ALA A 265 -3.11 0.96 21.01
N GLY A 266 -2.50 -0.16 20.64
CA GLY A 266 -3.08 -1.20 19.78
C GLY A 266 -2.95 -0.88 18.30
N ALA A 267 -1.89 -0.18 17.88
CA ALA A 267 -1.66 0.14 16.48
C ALA A 267 -1.48 -1.11 15.63
N ARG A 268 -2.14 -1.13 14.48
CA ARG A 268 -2.00 -2.16 13.44
C ARG A 268 -0.68 -2.01 12.69
N SER A 269 -0.23 -0.76 12.51
CA SER A 269 1.07 -0.48 11.91
C SER A 269 1.70 0.80 12.47
N VAL A 270 3.03 0.85 12.42
CA VAL A 270 3.83 2.07 12.52
C VAL A 270 4.60 2.22 11.21
N ASP A 271 4.41 3.35 10.57
CA ASP A 271 4.83 3.60 9.21
C ASP A 271 6.02 4.58 9.21
N HIS A 272 6.96 4.47 8.26
CA HIS A 272 8.27 5.13 8.09
C HIS A 272 9.41 4.50 8.86
N LEU A 273 9.57 4.76 10.15
CA LEU A 273 10.58 4.18 11.04
C LEU A 273 12.04 4.51 10.68
N SER A 274 12.30 5.53 9.85
CA SER A 274 13.66 5.89 9.41
C SER A 274 14.57 6.30 10.58
N ARG A 275 13.96 6.78 11.68
CA ARG A 275 14.64 7.21 12.91
C ARG A 275 14.17 6.45 14.16
N ILE A 276 13.73 5.20 13.97
CA ILE A 276 13.36 4.34 15.10
C ILE A 276 14.55 4.19 16.07
N HIS A 277 14.27 4.29 17.36
CA HIS A 277 15.30 4.02 18.36
C HIS A 277 15.64 2.52 18.38
N PRO A 278 16.93 2.13 18.44
CA PRO A 278 17.33 0.71 18.43
C PRO A 278 16.62 -0.15 19.48
N ASP A 279 16.43 0.37 20.71
CA ASP A 279 15.74 -0.36 21.79
C ASP A 279 14.26 -0.68 21.50
N ASP A 280 13.64 -0.03 20.48
CA ASP A 280 12.24 -0.22 20.16
C ASP A 280 12.02 -1.28 19.05
N ILE A 281 13.11 -1.76 18.44
CA ILE A 281 13.06 -2.76 17.36
C ILE A 281 12.50 -4.09 17.89
N ASP A 282 12.99 -4.58 19.02
CA ASP A 282 12.52 -5.83 19.63
C ASP A 282 11.05 -5.76 20.04
N ALA A 283 10.59 -4.57 20.45
CA ALA A 283 9.19 -4.36 20.78
C ALA A 283 8.27 -4.57 19.57
N LEU A 284 8.67 -4.10 18.37
CA LEU A 284 7.94 -4.39 17.13
C LEU A 284 8.00 -5.87 16.76
N GLY A 285 9.15 -6.52 16.98
CA GLY A 285 9.30 -7.95 16.75
C GLY A 285 8.33 -8.80 17.59
N ALA A 286 8.08 -8.41 18.82
CA ALA A 286 7.18 -9.10 19.73
C ALA A 286 5.69 -8.74 19.54
N ALA A 287 5.38 -7.62 18.86
CA ALA A 287 4.02 -7.09 18.78
C ALA A 287 3.23 -7.64 17.59
N GLN A 288 1.90 -7.54 17.67
CA GLN A 288 0.98 -7.67 16.54
C GLN A 288 0.80 -6.28 15.88
N CYS A 289 1.92 -5.69 15.46
CA CYS A 289 2.01 -4.38 14.85
C CYS A 289 3.01 -4.45 13.69
N ALA A 290 2.63 -4.00 12.51
CA ALA A 290 3.50 -4.04 11.35
C ALA A 290 4.48 -2.86 11.32
N ALA A 291 5.69 -3.11 10.85
CA ALA A 291 6.66 -2.10 10.45
C ALA A 291 6.49 -1.82 8.95
N VAL A 292 5.84 -0.71 8.59
CA VAL A 292 5.61 -0.32 7.19
C VAL A 292 6.72 0.61 6.74
N LEU A 293 7.57 0.14 5.83
CA LEU A 293 8.69 0.89 5.32
C LEU A 293 8.40 1.47 3.94
N LEU A 294 8.90 2.66 3.69
CA LEU A 294 8.54 3.51 2.55
C LEU A 294 9.79 3.91 1.75
N PRO A 295 10.44 2.95 1.06
CA PRO A 295 11.75 3.18 0.43
C PRO A 295 11.71 4.24 -0.67
N GLY A 296 10.53 4.52 -1.27
CA GLY A 296 10.37 5.60 -2.24
C GLY A 296 10.55 6.98 -1.62
N ALA A 297 9.93 7.22 -0.46
CA ALA A 297 10.05 8.46 0.29
C ALA A 297 11.49 8.68 0.80
N GLU A 298 12.13 7.62 1.29
CA GLU A 298 13.53 7.68 1.74
C GLU A 298 14.49 7.94 0.58
N PHE A 299 14.30 7.29 -0.56
CA PHE A 299 15.13 7.50 -1.75
C PHE A 299 15.08 8.95 -2.24
N LEU A 300 13.90 9.57 -2.16
CA LEU A 300 13.67 10.95 -2.62
C LEU A 300 14.03 12.02 -1.58
N GLY A 301 14.47 11.63 -0.38
CA GLY A 301 14.95 12.67 0.47
C GLY A 301 15.01 12.44 1.97
N ALA A 302 15.11 11.23 2.46
CA ALA A 302 15.51 10.98 3.83
C ALA A 302 17.04 11.00 3.97
N GLU A 303 17.52 11.51 5.09
CA GLU A 303 18.94 11.45 5.47
C GLU A 303 19.29 10.06 6.04
N GLU A 304 18.35 9.46 6.75
CA GLU A 304 18.49 8.15 7.37
C GLU A 304 17.47 7.17 6.78
N ARG A 305 17.72 5.88 6.93
CA ARG A 305 16.90 4.79 6.42
C ARG A 305 16.41 3.91 7.54
N ALA A 306 15.21 3.39 7.40
CA ALA A 306 14.67 2.41 8.32
C ALA A 306 15.60 1.17 8.41
N PRO A 307 15.86 0.64 9.61
CA PRO A 307 16.74 -0.50 9.83
C PRO A 307 16.05 -1.83 9.49
N ALA A 308 15.63 -2.00 8.23
CA ALA A 308 14.80 -3.10 7.78
C ALA A 308 15.37 -4.48 8.14
N ARG A 309 16.70 -4.67 8.02
CA ARG A 309 17.31 -5.94 8.35
C ARG A 309 17.18 -6.23 9.86
N ALA A 310 17.45 -5.25 10.71
CA ALA A 310 17.30 -5.43 12.17
C ALA A 310 15.84 -5.70 12.56
N LEU A 311 14.86 -5.06 11.90
CA LEU A 311 13.45 -5.34 12.10
C LEU A 311 13.07 -6.77 11.71
N LEU A 312 13.59 -7.29 10.58
CA LEU A 312 13.37 -8.69 10.18
C LEU A 312 14.05 -9.67 11.15
N ASP A 313 15.29 -9.40 11.54
CA ASP A 313 16.03 -10.25 12.47
C ASP A 313 15.34 -10.30 13.85
N ALA A 314 14.66 -9.22 14.23
CA ALA A 314 13.79 -9.15 15.41
C ALA A 314 12.39 -9.78 15.18
N HIS A 315 12.13 -10.42 14.05
CA HIS A 315 10.84 -11.02 13.68
C HIS A 315 9.66 -10.06 13.58
N ALA A 316 9.87 -8.79 13.21
CA ALA A 316 8.80 -7.86 12.93
C ALA A 316 7.97 -8.27 11.68
N ILE A 317 6.69 -7.91 11.65
CA ILE A 317 5.86 -8.00 10.46
C ILE A 317 6.29 -6.87 9.53
N LEU A 318 7.22 -7.15 8.61
CA LEU A 318 7.73 -6.15 7.69
C LEU A 318 6.78 -5.95 6.51
N VAL A 319 6.50 -4.71 6.16
CA VAL A 319 5.66 -4.32 5.03
C VAL A 319 6.35 -3.24 4.21
N LEU A 320 6.13 -3.25 2.92
CA LEU A 320 6.58 -2.23 1.97
C LEU A 320 5.40 -1.58 1.29
N ALA A 321 5.43 -0.27 1.14
CA ALA A 321 4.41 0.48 0.42
C ALA A 321 5.04 1.65 -0.35
N THR A 322 4.24 2.31 -1.20
CA THR A 322 4.75 3.38 -2.07
C THR A 322 4.84 4.72 -1.36
N ASP A 323 3.99 4.97 -0.37
CA ASP A 323 3.73 6.31 0.15
C ASP A 323 3.29 7.29 -0.96
N LEU A 324 2.54 6.81 -1.95
CA LEU A 324 2.12 7.67 -3.07
C LEU A 324 1.41 8.92 -2.56
N ASN A 325 2.09 10.04 -2.68
CA ASN A 325 1.61 11.35 -2.25
C ASN A 325 2.15 12.47 -3.15
N PRO A 326 1.58 13.69 -3.11
CA PRO A 326 1.97 14.74 -4.05
C PRO A 326 3.34 15.37 -3.78
N GLY A 327 4.04 15.01 -2.70
CA GLY A 327 5.23 15.73 -2.28
C GLY A 327 6.46 14.92 -2.02
N THR A 328 6.40 14.00 -1.08
CA THR A 328 7.58 13.25 -0.61
C THR A 328 7.80 11.96 -1.37
N SER A 329 6.75 11.37 -1.96
CA SER A 329 6.86 10.13 -2.74
C SER A 329 5.87 10.11 -3.91
N PRO A 330 6.27 10.57 -5.12
CA PRO A 330 5.46 10.40 -6.33
C PRO A 330 5.57 8.98 -6.91
N VAL A 331 6.05 8.01 -6.14
CA VAL A 331 6.23 6.62 -6.54
C VAL A 331 4.90 5.88 -6.46
N LEU A 332 4.51 5.16 -7.53
CA LEU A 332 3.28 4.38 -7.58
C LEU A 332 3.50 2.90 -7.97
N SER A 333 4.75 2.52 -8.27
CA SER A 333 5.11 1.19 -8.74
C SER A 333 5.66 0.34 -7.60
N LEU A 334 4.89 -0.66 -7.14
CA LEU A 334 5.38 -1.64 -6.17
C LEU A 334 6.56 -2.47 -6.70
N PRO A 335 6.66 -2.86 -7.98
CA PRO A 335 7.90 -3.44 -8.54
C PRO A 335 9.13 -2.54 -8.35
N LEU A 336 8.99 -1.22 -8.49
CA LEU A 336 10.08 -0.28 -8.21
C LEU A 336 10.40 -0.25 -6.70
N VAL A 337 9.39 -0.22 -5.84
CA VAL A 337 9.53 -0.28 -4.37
C VAL A 337 10.30 -1.53 -3.94
N ILE A 338 9.98 -2.70 -4.51
CA ILE A 338 10.70 -3.97 -4.28
C ILE A 338 12.19 -3.82 -4.65
N GLY A 339 12.48 -3.22 -5.82
CA GLY A 339 13.86 -2.98 -6.26
C GLY A 339 14.61 -2.01 -5.35
N LEU A 340 13.96 -0.94 -4.91
CA LEU A 340 14.52 0.00 -3.93
C LEU A 340 14.79 -0.69 -2.59
N ALA A 341 13.85 -1.47 -2.08
CA ALA A 341 13.99 -2.20 -0.82
C ALA A 341 15.15 -3.21 -0.86
N ALA A 342 15.29 -3.94 -1.96
CA ALA A 342 16.44 -4.84 -2.15
C ALA A 342 17.77 -4.06 -2.07
N ARG A 343 17.86 -2.91 -2.72
CA ARG A 343 19.10 -2.11 -2.77
C ARG A 343 19.35 -1.32 -1.49
N LEU A 344 18.32 -0.71 -0.90
CA LEU A 344 18.47 0.20 0.25
C LEU A 344 18.50 -0.55 1.58
N TYR A 345 17.73 -1.63 1.69
CA TYR A 345 17.53 -2.38 2.93
C TYR A 345 18.18 -3.77 2.93
N GLY A 346 18.70 -4.24 1.79
CA GLY A 346 19.28 -5.56 1.66
C GLY A 346 18.24 -6.69 1.75
N LEU A 347 16.99 -6.43 1.38
CA LEU A 347 15.95 -7.46 1.37
C LEU A 347 16.12 -8.41 0.20
N SER A 348 15.86 -9.69 0.43
CA SER A 348 15.68 -10.66 -0.66
C SER A 348 14.39 -10.36 -1.42
N THR A 349 14.29 -10.88 -2.65
CA THR A 349 13.05 -10.76 -3.44
C THR A 349 11.85 -11.37 -2.72
N ARG A 350 12.03 -12.54 -2.05
CA ARG A 350 10.95 -13.21 -1.32
C ARG A 350 10.49 -12.40 -0.11
N GLU A 351 11.41 -11.81 0.66
CA GLU A 351 11.08 -10.90 1.76
C GLU A 351 10.28 -9.68 1.27
N ALA A 352 10.71 -9.08 0.16
CA ALA A 352 10.02 -7.94 -0.42
C ALA A 352 8.65 -8.31 -1.02
N LEU A 353 8.50 -9.51 -1.60
CA LEU A 353 7.20 -10.02 -2.07
C LEU A 353 6.26 -10.32 -0.90
N ALA A 354 6.72 -10.95 0.19
CA ALA A 354 5.93 -11.11 1.40
C ALA A 354 5.41 -9.77 1.92
N ALA A 355 6.29 -8.76 1.93
CA ALA A 355 6.01 -7.41 2.41
C ALA A 355 5.02 -6.62 1.53
N THR A 356 4.90 -6.95 0.24
CA THR A 356 3.97 -6.30 -0.71
C THR A 356 2.75 -7.15 -1.08
N THR A 357 2.57 -8.30 -0.43
CA THR A 357 1.44 -9.21 -0.66
C THR A 357 0.74 -9.53 0.65
N LEU A 358 1.04 -10.67 1.30
CA LEU A 358 0.32 -11.15 2.49
C LEU A 358 0.43 -10.20 3.69
N ASN A 359 1.62 -9.65 3.95
CA ASN A 359 1.81 -8.73 5.07
C ASN A 359 1.07 -7.39 4.85
N ALA A 360 1.08 -6.87 3.61
CA ALA A 360 0.31 -5.68 3.27
C ALA A 360 -1.21 -5.94 3.34
N ALA A 361 -1.65 -7.14 2.90
CA ALA A 361 -3.04 -7.58 3.05
C ALA A 361 -3.45 -7.62 4.53
N TRP A 362 -2.55 -8.11 5.40
CA TRP A 362 -2.81 -8.16 6.84
C TRP A 362 -3.00 -6.75 7.42
N VAL A 363 -2.17 -5.79 7.04
CA VAL A 363 -2.32 -4.38 7.49
C VAL A 363 -3.67 -3.80 7.11
N LEU A 364 -4.18 -4.13 5.92
CA LEU A 364 -5.49 -3.64 5.44
C LEU A 364 -6.69 -4.51 5.91
N GLY A 365 -6.45 -5.58 6.69
CA GLY A 365 -7.51 -6.51 7.10
C GLY A 365 -8.03 -7.42 5.98
N LEU A 366 -7.31 -7.51 4.85
CA LEU A 366 -7.72 -8.24 3.65
C LEU A 366 -7.08 -9.65 3.53
N HIS A 367 -6.22 -10.05 4.45
CA HIS A 367 -5.40 -11.27 4.37
C HIS A 367 -6.18 -12.58 4.27
N ARG A 368 -7.46 -12.60 4.71
CA ARG A 368 -8.33 -13.78 4.58
C ARG A 368 -8.86 -13.98 3.17
N GLU A 369 -8.86 -12.92 2.36
CA GLU A 369 -9.37 -12.92 0.99
C GLU A 369 -8.26 -12.73 -0.05
N LEU A 370 -7.18 -12.03 0.28
CA LEU A 370 -6.11 -11.58 -0.62
C LEU A 370 -4.72 -11.86 -0.05
N GLY A 371 -3.70 -11.59 -0.86
CA GLY A 371 -2.30 -11.52 -0.46
C GLY A 371 -1.54 -12.84 -0.53
N SER A 372 -2.19 -13.97 -0.81
CA SER A 372 -1.53 -15.26 -1.07
C SER A 372 -2.33 -16.12 -2.04
N ILE A 373 -1.65 -17.04 -2.71
CA ILE A 373 -2.28 -18.05 -3.59
C ILE A 373 -2.59 -19.27 -2.74
N GLU A 374 -3.84 -19.33 -2.27
CA GLU A 374 -4.36 -20.41 -1.43
C GLU A 374 -5.80 -20.74 -1.85
N PRO A 375 -6.20 -22.03 -1.81
CA PRO A 375 -7.57 -22.43 -2.14
C PRO A 375 -8.61 -21.62 -1.34
N GLY A 376 -9.66 -21.17 -2.04
CA GLY A 376 -10.76 -20.39 -1.48
C GLY A 376 -10.53 -18.87 -1.46
N LYS A 377 -9.30 -18.39 -1.54
CA LYS A 377 -9.02 -16.94 -1.65
C LYS A 377 -9.42 -16.41 -3.03
N ARG A 378 -9.72 -15.12 -3.10
CA ARG A 378 -10.04 -14.43 -4.34
C ARG A 378 -8.83 -14.43 -5.27
N ALA A 379 -9.07 -14.71 -6.54
CA ALA A 379 -8.03 -14.79 -7.54
C ALA A 379 -7.63 -13.39 -8.07
N ASP A 380 -6.99 -12.62 -7.20
CA ASP A 380 -6.24 -11.42 -7.57
C ASP A 380 -4.79 -11.85 -7.82
N LEU A 381 -4.39 -11.85 -9.09
CA LEU A 381 -3.14 -12.43 -9.54
C LEU A 381 -2.39 -11.49 -10.47
N VAL A 382 -1.07 -11.54 -10.42
CA VAL A 382 -0.16 -10.82 -11.32
C VAL A 382 0.72 -11.82 -12.05
N LEU A 383 0.75 -11.71 -13.37
CA LEU A 383 1.65 -12.48 -14.23
C LEU A 383 2.85 -11.62 -14.62
N LEU A 384 4.04 -12.11 -14.34
CA LEU A 384 5.30 -11.46 -14.74
C LEU A 384 5.90 -12.19 -15.94
N ASP A 385 6.47 -11.45 -16.88
CA ASP A 385 7.20 -11.97 -18.03
C ASP A 385 8.67 -12.29 -17.73
N ALA A 386 8.97 -12.60 -16.48
CA ALA A 386 10.31 -12.88 -15.98
C ALA A 386 10.25 -13.65 -14.66
N PRO A 387 11.33 -14.36 -14.27
CA PRO A 387 11.48 -14.90 -12.93
C PRO A 387 11.34 -13.81 -11.85
N ALA A 388 10.80 -14.16 -10.69
CA ALA A 388 10.53 -13.23 -9.59
C ALA A 388 11.78 -12.42 -9.16
N GLU A 389 12.95 -13.04 -9.15
CA GLU A 389 14.22 -12.39 -8.80
C GLU A 389 14.56 -11.18 -9.70
N GLN A 390 14.07 -11.16 -10.94
CA GLN A 390 14.32 -10.06 -11.86
C GLN A 390 13.58 -8.77 -11.48
N ILE A 391 12.56 -8.83 -10.62
CA ILE A 391 11.90 -7.62 -10.11
C ILE A 391 12.91 -6.73 -9.39
N ALA A 392 13.65 -7.31 -8.45
CA ALA A 392 14.65 -6.59 -7.68
C ALA A 392 15.89 -6.23 -8.52
N TYR A 393 16.34 -7.13 -9.39
CA TYR A 393 17.54 -6.93 -10.20
C TYR A 393 17.36 -5.91 -11.32
N ARG A 394 16.25 -5.98 -12.06
CA ARG A 394 15.95 -5.08 -13.18
C ARG A 394 14.99 -3.97 -12.74
N PHE A 395 15.24 -3.39 -11.57
CA PHE A 395 14.40 -2.32 -11.03
C PHE A 395 14.28 -1.17 -12.05
N GLY A 396 13.10 -0.56 -12.08
CA GLY A 396 12.76 0.43 -13.12
C GLY A 396 12.17 -0.17 -14.40
N ARG A 397 12.26 -1.51 -14.62
CA ARG A 397 11.45 -2.20 -15.63
C ARG A 397 10.13 -2.63 -15.01
N ASN A 398 9.04 -2.41 -15.72
CA ASN A 398 7.75 -3.04 -15.35
C ASN A 398 7.69 -4.47 -15.93
N PRO A 399 7.78 -5.53 -15.11
CA PRO A 399 7.71 -6.92 -15.57
C PRO A 399 6.27 -7.43 -15.72
N VAL A 400 5.26 -6.65 -15.32
CA VAL A 400 3.86 -7.09 -15.31
C VAL A 400 3.35 -7.26 -16.73
N ALA A 401 2.94 -8.48 -17.07
CA ALA A 401 2.36 -8.84 -18.38
C ALA A 401 0.84 -8.87 -18.33
N ALA A 402 0.25 -9.32 -17.22
CA ALA A 402 -1.19 -9.32 -17.02
C ALA A 402 -1.55 -9.19 -15.54
N VAL A 403 -2.72 -8.63 -15.26
CA VAL A 403 -3.32 -8.52 -13.93
C VAL A 403 -4.74 -9.07 -13.98
N PHE A 404 -5.04 -9.93 -13.03
CA PHE A 404 -6.36 -10.50 -12.82
C PHE A 404 -6.91 -10.01 -11.47
N ILE A 405 -8.18 -9.65 -11.44
CA ILE A 405 -8.93 -9.33 -10.22
C ILE A 405 -10.22 -10.15 -10.24
N ASP A 406 -10.49 -10.88 -9.17
CA ASP A 406 -11.65 -11.77 -9.07
C ASP A 406 -11.69 -12.76 -10.27
N GLY A 407 -10.52 -13.27 -10.69
CA GLY A 407 -10.37 -14.16 -11.84
C GLY A 407 -10.58 -13.51 -13.21
N ARG A 408 -10.86 -12.20 -13.30
CA ARG A 408 -11.03 -11.46 -14.55
C ARG A 408 -9.71 -10.81 -14.98
N PRO A 409 -9.30 -10.93 -16.25
CA PRO A 409 -8.19 -10.15 -16.77
C PRO A 409 -8.62 -8.66 -16.87
N VAL A 410 -8.04 -7.81 -15.99
CA VAL A 410 -8.33 -6.36 -15.94
C VAL A 410 -7.26 -5.53 -16.63
N HIS A 411 -6.06 -6.08 -16.74
CA HIS A 411 -4.97 -5.53 -17.54
C HIS A 411 -4.23 -6.67 -18.23
N VAL A 412 -3.99 -6.53 -19.53
CA VAL A 412 -3.14 -7.44 -20.31
C VAL A 412 -2.31 -6.61 -21.27
N ARG A 413 -1.02 -6.73 -21.15
CA ARG A 413 -0.08 -6.05 -22.04
C ARG A 413 -0.25 -6.58 -23.48
N PRO A 414 -0.16 -5.74 -24.54
CA PRO A 414 -0.46 -6.15 -25.91
C PRO A 414 0.33 -7.35 -26.40
N ASP A 415 1.60 -7.48 -26.02
CA ASP A 415 2.47 -8.60 -26.38
C ASP A 415 2.19 -9.89 -25.61
N ALA A 416 1.34 -9.86 -24.58
CA ALA A 416 0.91 -11.01 -23.81
C ALA A 416 -0.51 -11.50 -24.16
N GLN A 417 -1.29 -10.76 -24.96
CA GLN A 417 -2.69 -11.08 -25.26
C GLN A 417 -2.87 -12.45 -25.92
N TRP A 418 -1.94 -12.91 -26.75
CA TRP A 418 -1.99 -14.20 -27.41
C TRP A 418 -1.96 -15.40 -26.45
N ARG A 419 -1.53 -15.19 -25.20
CA ARG A 419 -1.49 -16.21 -24.15
C ARG A 419 -2.86 -16.53 -23.58
N LEU A 420 -3.83 -15.65 -23.75
CA LEU A 420 -5.18 -15.80 -23.24
C LEU A 420 -6.06 -16.37 -24.36
N ARG A 421 -6.59 -17.58 -24.15
CA ARG A 421 -7.44 -18.27 -25.11
C ARG A 421 -8.80 -18.53 -24.47
N ARG A 422 -9.84 -17.86 -24.96
CA ARG A 422 -11.23 -18.18 -24.62
C ARG A 422 -11.71 -19.35 -25.46
N ARG A 423 -12.53 -20.18 -24.83
CA ARG A 423 -13.26 -21.26 -25.49
C ARG A 423 -14.69 -20.84 -25.80
#